data_4e264c6fd4e0a352f8b99d5e832049f6
#
_entry.id   4e264c6fd4e0a352f8b99d5e832049f6
#
_cell.length_a   1.000
_cell.length_b   1.000
_cell.length_c   1.000
_cell.angle_alpha   90.00
_cell.angle_beta   90.00
_cell.angle_gamma   90.00
#
_symmetry.space_group_name_H-M   'P 1'
#
loop_
_entity.id
_entity.type
_entity.pdbx_description
1 polymer ?
#
loop_
_entity_poly.entity_id
_entity_poly.type
_entity_poly.pdbx_seq_one_letter_code
_entity_poly.pdbx_strand_id
1 'polypeptide(L)'
;MRMKKAFRNLKLNQKFTLAVMVIVVVPMIAFSIFLYRNISGNIIWQAKTENANRVKENYSNMQSIIEFSNMSVQSFLNNQGLKDMLVRLKNDEVISAKDYLEFDRNDIAMLERLVNSNPYLYQVRVYAYNDDFPEMMPVLYHGSRLLEVPWGEGYEPGKWQIDYPDTVMKDFAVNTSDHLMALVQEVTDDYGNPIGVVEAAVSMDTFFPELYEAKAGSWACFVSADGKVHDNGTDGQEWQPDKEVLEAVLKSEAFGNGFLAEYVKAGGDDMIVVCQPVKELSGTYIQITSMKTEMNRLSRQRNLLIAVLLVIFVCLAFAVNGVVKALLKKFYEMLSVVRKVQEGDLEQRVYEPGRDEMGEMSTQFNKMLDRISVLMAENVNREVLIKNTEIKALQNQINAHFIYNVLEAVKMMAEIKEEYEISDSVTALGELLRYGMKWTSSDVTIRQEMEYIKN
;
A
#
# COMPACT_ATOMS: atom_id res chain seq x y z
N MET A 1 10.29 -17.23 24.30
CA MET A 1 10.94 -18.52 24.62
C MET A 1 10.44 -19.69 23.75
N ARG A 2 9.12 -19.85 23.49
CA ARG A 2 8.53 -20.90 22.64
C ARG A 2 9.03 -20.92 21.18
N MET A 3 9.18 -19.77 20.52
CA MET A 3 9.66 -19.69 19.13
C MET A 3 11.11 -20.17 18.94
N LYS A 4 12.03 -19.83 19.86
CA LYS A 4 13.42 -20.32 19.81
C LYS A 4 13.50 -21.86 19.93
N LYS A 5 12.62 -22.48 20.71
CA LYS A 5 12.57 -23.94 20.90
C LYS A 5 12.00 -24.65 19.66
N ALA A 6 10.96 -24.05 19.01
CA ALA A 6 10.39 -24.55 17.77
C ALA A 6 11.41 -24.47 16.61
N PHE A 7 12.11 -23.34 16.47
CA PHE A 7 13.14 -23.14 15.44
C PHE A 7 14.31 -24.13 15.59
N ARG A 8 14.71 -24.47 16.81
CA ARG A 8 15.79 -25.42 17.07
C ARG A 8 15.50 -26.82 16.57
N ASN A 9 14.24 -27.24 16.57
CA ASN A 9 13.80 -28.60 16.19
C ASN A 9 13.52 -28.76 14.68
N LEU A 10 13.56 -27.68 13.90
CA LEU A 10 13.37 -27.73 12.45
C LEU A 10 14.56 -28.38 11.75
N LYS A 11 14.32 -29.11 10.66
CA LYS A 11 15.37 -29.61 9.78
C LYS A 11 16.13 -28.44 9.15
N LEU A 12 17.37 -28.65 8.76
CA LEU A 12 18.23 -27.61 8.22
C LEU A 12 17.61 -26.88 7.01
N ASN A 13 17.01 -27.65 6.08
CA ASN A 13 16.29 -27.08 4.94
C ASN A 13 15.16 -26.13 5.37
N GLN A 14 14.37 -26.50 6.38
CA GLN A 14 13.28 -25.65 6.89
C GLN A 14 13.79 -24.34 7.51
N LYS A 15 14.94 -24.42 8.22
CA LYS A 15 15.59 -23.24 8.80
C LYS A 15 16.06 -22.27 7.72
N PHE A 16 16.71 -22.78 6.67
CA PHE A 16 17.17 -21.95 5.54
C PHE A 16 15.98 -21.34 4.77
N THR A 17 14.99 -22.15 4.44
CA THR A 17 13.77 -21.66 3.77
C THR A 17 13.10 -20.55 4.57
N LEU A 18 12.94 -20.75 5.90
CA LEU A 18 12.31 -19.77 6.78
C LEU A 18 13.16 -18.48 6.90
N ALA A 19 14.49 -18.61 6.99
CA ALA A 19 15.38 -17.44 7.04
C ALA A 19 15.29 -16.60 5.76
N VAL A 20 15.36 -17.22 4.58
CA VAL A 20 15.26 -16.54 3.29
C VAL A 20 13.87 -15.90 3.15
N MET A 21 12.81 -16.62 3.54
CA MET A 21 11.45 -16.08 3.53
C MET A 21 11.32 -14.82 4.38
N VAL A 22 11.82 -14.81 5.59
CA VAL A 22 11.77 -13.64 6.47
C VAL A 22 12.53 -12.46 5.85
N ILE A 23 13.73 -12.70 5.32
CA ILE A 23 14.57 -11.65 4.70
C ILE A 23 13.90 -11.01 3.49
N VAL A 24 13.13 -11.77 2.71
CA VAL A 24 12.47 -11.26 1.50
C VAL A 24 11.09 -10.68 1.81
N VAL A 25 10.28 -11.38 2.60
CA VAL A 25 8.88 -11.03 2.83
C VAL A 25 8.73 -9.79 3.72
N VAL A 26 9.56 -9.64 4.75
CA VAL A 26 9.45 -8.49 5.65
C VAL A 26 9.68 -7.16 4.93
N PRO A 27 10.77 -6.97 4.13
CA PRO A 27 10.94 -5.76 3.34
C PRO A 27 9.83 -5.55 2.30
N MET A 28 9.33 -6.64 1.69
CA MET A 28 8.28 -6.58 0.68
C MET A 28 6.95 -6.09 1.27
N ILE A 29 6.57 -6.56 2.46
CA ILE A 29 5.40 -6.07 3.20
C ILE A 29 5.60 -4.59 3.59
N ALA A 30 6.77 -4.24 4.13
CA ALA A 30 7.07 -2.87 4.51
C ALA A 30 6.99 -1.91 3.31
N PHE A 31 7.54 -2.31 2.16
CA PHE A 31 7.47 -1.55 0.92
C PHE A 31 6.03 -1.43 0.39
N SER A 32 5.24 -2.48 0.47
CA SER A 32 3.81 -2.46 0.09
C SER A 32 3.00 -1.48 0.94
N ILE A 33 3.21 -1.47 2.26
CA ILE A 33 2.57 -0.52 3.17
C ILE A 33 3.00 0.91 2.85
N PHE A 34 4.30 1.13 2.61
CA PHE A 34 4.83 2.43 2.21
C PHE A 34 4.20 2.93 0.91
N LEU A 35 4.15 2.10 -0.13
CA LEU A 35 3.52 2.43 -1.42
C LEU A 35 2.04 2.78 -1.25
N TYR A 36 1.29 1.95 -0.51
CA TYR A 36 -0.13 2.21 -0.28
C TYR A 36 -0.37 3.56 0.41
N ARG A 37 0.40 3.86 1.46
CA ARG A 37 0.28 5.16 2.17
C ARG A 37 0.63 6.34 1.28
N ASN A 38 1.67 6.21 0.47
CA ASN A 38 2.08 7.27 -0.46
C ASN A 38 1.02 7.51 -1.55
N ILE A 39 0.52 6.45 -2.19
CA ILE A 39 -0.52 6.55 -3.23
C ILE A 39 -1.82 7.12 -2.64
N SER A 40 -2.27 6.63 -1.49
CA SER A 40 -3.47 7.14 -0.82
C SER A 40 -3.33 8.61 -0.45
N GLY A 41 -2.18 9.01 0.11
CA GLY A 41 -1.90 10.40 0.44
C GLY A 41 -1.91 11.31 -0.79
N ASN A 42 -1.31 10.87 -1.90
CA ASN A 42 -1.30 11.63 -3.15
C ASN A 42 -2.70 11.78 -3.76
N ILE A 43 -3.53 10.73 -3.74
CA ILE A 43 -4.91 10.79 -4.26
C ILE A 43 -5.74 11.79 -3.44
N ILE A 44 -5.66 11.74 -2.11
CA ILE A 44 -6.36 12.69 -1.23
C ILE A 44 -5.87 14.11 -1.47
N TRP A 45 -4.56 14.32 -1.55
CA TRP A 45 -3.99 15.65 -1.81
C TRP A 45 -4.42 16.20 -3.17
N GLN A 46 -4.37 15.38 -4.21
CA GLN A 46 -4.78 15.75 -5.56
C GLN A 46 -6.28 16.11 -5.61
N ALA A 47 -7.15 15.26 -5.05
CA ALA A 47 -8.58 15.51 -4.98
C ALA A 47 -8.89 16.79 -4.18
N LYS A 48 -8.22 17.02 -3.05
CA LYS A 48 -8.34 18.23 -2.25
C LYS A 48 -7.96 19.47 -3.07
N THR A 49 -6.83 19.42 -3.78
CA THR A 49 -6.34 20.55 -4.59
C THR A 49 -7.26 20.82 -5.76
N GLU A 50 -7.74 19.81 -6.44
CA GLU A 50 -8.64 19.94 -7.58
C GLU A 50 -9.99 20.55 -7.16
N ASN A 51 -10.61 20.05 -6.11
CA ASN A 51 -11.85 20.61 -5.57
C ASN A 51 -11.65 22.05 -5.05
N ALA A 52 -10.55 22.32 -4.37
CA ALA A 52 -10.21 23.67 -3.91
C ALA A 52 -10.07 24.66 -5.07
N ASN A 53 -9.41 24.26 -6.16
CA ASN A 53 -9.25 25.10 -7.36
C ASN A 53 -10.59 25.33 -8.06
N ARG A 54 -11.43 24.29 -8.17
CA ARG A 54 -12.78 24.42 -8.76
C ARG A 54 -13.64 25.42 -7.98
N VAL A 55 -13.65 25.32 -6.66
CA VAL A 55 -14.41 26.27 -5.82
C VAL A 55 -13.87 27.68 -5.94
N LYS A 56 -12.55 27.86 -6.05
CA LYS A 56 -11.95 29.19 -6.28
C LYS A 56 -12.32 29.77 -7.64
N GLU A 57 -12.36 28.95 -8.70
CA GLU A 57 -12.82 29.36 -10.01
C GLU A 57 -14.29 29.78 -9.99
N ASN A 58 -15.16 28.96 -9.36
CA ASN A 58 -16.56 29.30 -9.18
C ASN A 58 -16.72 30.61 -8.40
N TYR A 59 -15.94 30.79 -7.33
CA TYR A 59 -15.95 32.03 -6.55
C TYR A 59 -15.51 33.24 -7.40
N SER A 60 -14.52 33.12 -8.27
CA SER A 60 -14.14 34.16 -9.21
C SER A 60 -15.26 34.52 -10.18
N ASN A 61 -16.00 33.54 -10.66
CA ASN A 61 -17.18 33.76 -11.49
C ASN A 61 -18.30 34.47 -10.72
N MET A 62 -18.58 34.04 -9.47
CA MET A 62 -19.53 34.75 -8.58
C MET A 62 -19.15 36.20 -8.37
N GLN A 63 -17.87 36.48 -8.12
CA GLN A 63 -17.37 37.85 -7.98
C GLN A 63 -17.61 38.68 -9.25
N SER A 64 -17.38 38.12 -10.43
CA SER A 64 -17.69 38.79 -11.69
C SER A 64 -19.18 39.12 -11.85
N ILE A 65 -20.06 38.18 -11.49
CA ILE A 65 -21.50 38.38 -11.53
C ILE A 65 -21.94 39.49 -10.56
N ILE A 66 -21.38 39.49 -9.33
CA ILE A 66 -21.61 40.53 -8.34
C ILE A 66 -21.19 41.90 -8.86
N GLU A 67 -20.01 42.01 -9.46
CA GLU A 67 -19.49 43.24 -10.04
C GLU A 67 -20.38 43.73 -11.19
N PHE A 68 -20.77 42.84 -12.11
CA PHE A 68 -21.66 43.20 -13.22
C PHE A 68 -23.05 43.63 -12.72
N SER A 69 -23.61 42.96 -11.71
CA SER A 69 -24.89 43.35 -11.08
C SER A 69 -24.80 44.73 -10.45
N ASN A 70 -23.73 45.01 -9.71
CA ASN A 70 -23.48 46.33 -9.14
C ASN A 70 -23.32 47.42 -10.21
N MET A 71 -22.55 47.15 -11.26
CA MET A 71 -22.39 48.11 -12.40
C MET A 71 -23.74 48.38 -13.06
N SER A 72 -24.57 47.38 -13.25
CA SER A 72 -25.89 47.51 -13.82
C SER A 72 -26.81 48.36 -12.93
N VAL A 73 -26.90 48.07 -11.65
CA VAL A 73 -27.63 48.88 -10.68
C VAL A 73 -27.13 50.36 -10.71
N GLN A 74 -25.83 50.57 -10.70
CA GLN A 74 -25.27 51.91 -10.75
C GLN A 74 -25.62 52.64 -12.05
N SER A 75 -25.69 51.91 -13.20
CA SER A 75 -26.11 52.50 -14.48
C SER A 75 -27.57 52.96 -14.44
N PHE A 76 -28.43 52.22 -13.79
CA PHE A 76 -29.84 52.62 -13.58
C PHE A 76 -29.94 53.81 -12.60
N LEU A 77 -29.25 53.75 -11.45
CA LEU A 77 -29.21 54.80 -10.45
C LEU A 77 -28.66 56.13 -10.98
N ASN A 78 -27.77 56.09 -11.95
CA ASN A 78 -27.15 57.29 -12.55
C ASN A 78 -27.83 57.74 -13.83
N ASN A 79 -28.89 57.04 -14.30
CA ASN A 79 -29.63 57.46 -15.48
C ASN A 79 -30.51 58.69 -15.11
N GLN A 80 -30.16 59.85 -15.67
CA GLN A 80 -30.85 61.08 -15.34
C GLN A 80 -32.32 61.11 -15.83
N GLY A 81 -32.58 60.53 -17.04
CA GLY A 81 -33.95 60.43 -17.58
C GLY A 81 -34.85 59.58 -16.69
N LEU A 82 -34.31 58.46 -16.13
CA LEU A 82 -35.04 57.58 -15.20
C LEU A 82 -35.30 58.37 -13.88
N LYS A 83 -34.30 59.06 -13.32
CA LYS A 83 -34.49 59.85 -12.09
C LYS A 83 -35.53 60.92 -12.26
N ASP A 84 -35.43 61.75 -13.32
CA ASP A 84 -36.37 62.81 -13.61
C ASP A 84 -37.81 62.28 -13.75
N MET A 85 -37.98 61.13 -14.44
CA MET A 85 -39.27 60.48 -14.58
C MET A 85 -39.84 60.01 -13.24
N LEU A 86 -39.01 59.34 -12.42
CA LEU A 86 -39.44 58.83 -11.09
C LEU A 86 -39.76 60.00 -10.13
N VAL A 87 -39.06 61.11 -10.18
CA VAL A 87 -39.38 62.34 -9.38
C VAL A 87 -40.71 62.93 -9.81
N ARG A 88 -40.93 63.03 -11.13
CA ARG A 88 -42.22 63.53 -11.65
C ARG A 88 -43.39 62.62 -11.27
N LEU A 89 -43.20 61.31 -11.34
CA LEU A 89 -44.18 60.30 -10.93
C LEU A 89 -44.50 60.43 -9.44
N LYS A 90 -43.46 60.54 -8.60
CA LYS A 90 -43.64 60.69 -7.14
C LYS A 90 -44.40 61.96 -6.75
N ASN A 91 -44.21 63.05 -7.54
CA ASN A 91 -44.85 64.33 -7.29
C ASN A 91 -46.25 64.45 -7.93
N ASP A 92 -46.80 63.36 -8.45
CA ASP A 92 -48.10 63.31 -9.18
C ASP A 92 -48.20 64.34 -10.30
N GLU A 93 -47.06 64.59 -10.98
CA GLU A 93 -47.07 65.51 -12.12
C GLU A 93 -47.77 64.90 -13.35
N VAL A 94 -48.54 65.71 -14.03
CA VAL A 94 -49.20 65.28 -15.30
C VAL A 94 -48.13 65.15 -16.37
N ILE A 95 -47.81 63.92 -16.77
CA ILE A 95 -46.86 63.59 -17.79
C ILE A 95 -47.59 63.43 -19.12
N SER A 96 -47.11 64.13 -20.15
CA SER A 96 -47.74 64.08 -21.50
C SER A 96 -47.40 62.73 -22.18
N ALA A 97 -48.31 62.27 -23.09
CA ALA A 97 -48.04 61.10 -23.92
C ALA A 97 -46.73 61.23 -24.73
N LYS A 98 -46.37 62.44 -25.12
CA LYS A 98 -45.11 62.70 -25.80
C LYS A 98 -43.91 62.43 -24.90
N ASP A 99 -43.94 62.93 -23.66
CA ASP A 99 -42.84 62.71 -22.69
C ASP A 99 -42.65 61.22 -22.38
N TYR A 100 -43.74 60.44 -22.27
CA TYR A 100 -43.66 58.97 -22.10
C TYR A 100 -43.02 58.30 -23.30
N LEU A 101 -43.37 58.71 -24.54
CA LEU A 101 -42.78 58.14 -25.74
C LEU A 101 -41.31 58.51 -25.92
N GLU A 102 -40.92 59.75 -25.55
CA GLU A 102 -39.51 60.18 -25.56
C GLU A 102 -38.70 59.44 -24.52
N PHE A 103 -39.19 59.25 -23.30
CA PHE A 103 -38.57 58.48 -22.25
C PHE A 103 -38.45 57.02 -22.61
N ASP A 104 -39.50 56.38 -23.10
CA ASP A 104 -39.46 54.97 -23.56
C ASP A 104 -38.39 54.75 -24.63
N ARG A 105 -38.36 55.63 -25.62
CA ARG A 105 -37.44 55.51 -26.75
C ARG A 105 -36.01 55.76 -26.40
N ASN A 106 -35.72 56.70 -25.49
CA ASN A 106 -34.37 57.14 -25.19
C ASN A 106 -33.79 56.43 -24.01
N ASP A 107 -34.50 56.37 -22.86
CA ASP A 107 -34.03 55.90 -21.60
C ASP A 107 -34.36 54.41 -21.37
N ILE A 108 -35.62 54.01 -21.47
CA ILE A 108 -36.04 52.64 -21.28
C ILE A 108 -35.39 51.70 -22.30
N ALA A 109 -35.41 52.06 -23.60
CA ALA A 109 -34.78 51.24 -24.64
C ALA A 109 -33.25 51.16 -24.50
N MET A 110 -32.60 52.18 -23.90
CA MET A 110 -31.17 52.14 -23.56
C MET A 110 -30.92 51.20 -22.40
N LEU A 111 -31.70 51.29 -21.31
CA LEU A 111 -31.58 50.44 -20.13
C LEU A 111 -31.88 48.98 -20.44
N GLU A 112 -32.93 48.71 -21.26
CA GLU A 112 -33.23 47.39 -21.75
C GLU A 112 -32.07 46.74 -22.52
N ARG A 113 -31.44 47.52 -23.45
CA ARG A 113 -30.29 47.04 -24.18
C ARG A 113 -29.09 46.73 -23.28
N LEU A 114 -28.89 47.51 -22.20
CA LEU A 114 -27.83 47.23 -21.20
C LEU A 114 -28.09 45.87 -20.50
N VAL A 115 -29.33 45.63 -20.11
CA VAL A 115 -29.70 44.32 -19.47
C VAL A 115 -29.50 43.18 -20.49
N ASN A 116 -30.09 43.29 -21.68
CA ASN A 116 -30.04 42.26 -22.70
C ASN A 116 -28.62 41.96 -23.24
N SER A 117 -27.67 42.91 -23.09
CA SER A 117 -26.27 42.70 -23.46
C SER A 117 -25.43 41.99 -22.41
N ASN A 118 -25.96 41.84 -21.20
CA ASN A 118 -25.26 41.18 -20.11
C ASN A 118 -25.74 39.74 -19.95
N PRO A 119 -24.90 38.73 -20.21
CA PRO A 119 -25.30 37.33 -20.17
C PRO A 119 -25.58 36.79 -18.75
N TYR A 120 -25.22 37.53 -17.72
CA TYR A 120 -25.37 37.09 -16.32
C TYR A 120 -26.69 37.57 -15.71
N LEU A 121 -27.25 38.68 -16.23
CA LEU A 121 -28.48 39.22 -15.68
C LEU A 121 -29.69 38.47 -16.20
N TYR A 122 -30.56 38.07 -15.30
CA TYR A 122 -31.88 37.59 -15.65
C TYR A 122 -32.76 38.76 -16.04
N GLN A 123 -32.81 39.80 -15.20
CA GLN A 123 -33.56 41.01 -15.43
C GLN A 123 -33.08 42.16 -14.51
N VAL A 124 -33.32 43.42 -14.90
CA VAL A 124 -33.29 44.58 -14.02
C VAL A 124 -34.62 45.28 -14.08
N ARG A 125 -35.26 45.46 -12.92
CA ARG A 125 -36.57 46.07 -12.74
C ARG A 125 -36.46 47.30 -11.86
N VAL A 126 -37.27 48.31 -12.21
CA VAL A 126 -37.43 49.50 -11.41
C VAL A 126 -38.89 49.60 -10.99
N TYR A 127 -39.15 49.70 -9.69
CA TYR A 127 -40.44 49.90 -9.08
C TYR A 127 -40.58 51.35 -8.65
N ALA A 128 -41.49 52.12 -9.31
CA ALA A 128 -41.74 53.50 -8.93
C ALA A 128 -42.66 53.59 -7.74
N TYR A 129 -42.47 54.56 -6.82
CA TYR A 129 -43.45 54.76 -5.71
C TYR A 129 -44.68 55.51 -6.18
N ASN A 130 -45.27 55.10 -7.28
CA ASN A 130 -46.52 55.57 -7.86
C ASN A 130 -47.10 54.48 -8.74
N ASP A 131 -48.40 54.43 -8.92
CA ASP A 131 -49.10 53.47 -9.79
C ASP A 131 -49.91 54.13 -10.90
N ASP A 132 -49.96 55.48 -10.95
CA ASP A 132 -50.76 56.22 -11.92
C ASP A 132 -49.95 56.54 -13.23
N PHE A 133 -49.31 55.54 -13.82
CA PHE A 133 -48.59 55.62 -15.07
C PHE A 133 -48.68 54.33 -15.87
N PRO A 134 -48.49 54.32 -17.18
CA PRO A 134 -48.39 53.08 -17.95
C PRO A 134 -47.07 52.37 -17.64
N GLU A 135 -47.12 51.12 -17.16
CA GLU A 135 -45.91 50.34 -16.99
C GLU A 135 -45.12 50.20 -18.29
N MET A 136 -43.83 50.32 -18.23
CA MET A 136 -42.91 50.21 -19.37
C MET A 136 -42.08 48.92 -19.19
N MET A 137 -42.75 47.79 -19.37
CA MET A 137 -42.10 46.45 -19.28
C MET A 137 -41.07 46.30 -20.39
N PRO A 138 -39.89 45.66 -20.12
CA PRO A 138 -39.59 44.91 -18.88
C PRO A 138 -38.82 45.70 -17.82
N VAL A 139 -38.77 47.06 -17.88
CA VAL A 139 -37.88 47.87 -17.03
C VAL A 139 -38.63 48.58 -15.91
N LEU A 140 -39.73 49.28 -16.18
CA LEU A 140 -40.38 50.14 -15.19
C LEU A 140 -41.79 49.62 -14.83
N TYR A 141 -41.98 49.44 -13.54
CA TYR A 141 -43.19 48.81 -12.93
C TYR A 141 -43.80 49.71 -11.89
N HIS A 142 -45.07 49.47 -11.59
CA HIS A 142 -45.78 50.10 -10.48
C HIS A 142 -45.20 49.73 -9.13
N GLY A 143 -45.25 50.61 -8.14
CA GLY A 143 -44.79 50.37 -6.78
C GLY A 143 -45.58 49.26 -6.02
N SER A 144 -46.89 49.12 -6.38
CA SER A 144 -47.74 48.04 -5.86
C SER A 144 -47.18 46.64 -6.14
N ARG A 145 -46.43 46.45 -7.25
CA ARG A 145 -45.82 45.16 -7.54
C ARG A 145 -44.73 44.74 -6.55
N LEU A 146 -44.20 45.65 -5.74
CA LEU A 146 -43.33 45.27 -4.65
C LEU A 146 -44.00 44.34 -3.64
N LEU A 147 -45.35 44.43 -3.51
CA LEU A 147 -46.10 43.53 -2.64
C LEU A 147 -46.25 42.11 -3.23
N GLU A 148 -46.01 41.95 -4.52
CA GLU A 148 -46.06 40.66 -5.21
C GLU A 148 -44.73 39.87 -5.08
N VAL A 149 -43.62 40.56 -4.82
CA VAL A 149 -42.33 39.89 -4.69
C VAL A 149 -42.08 39.46 -3.25
N PRO A 150 -41.52 38.26 -3.02
CA PRO A 150 -41.39 37.72 -1.67
C PRO A 150 -40.51 38.53 -0.73
N TRP A 151 -39.63 39.34 -1.29
CA TRP A 151 -38.72 40.23 -0.54
C TRP A 151 -39.23 41.67 -0.43
N GLY A 152 -40.35 42.00 -1.06
CA GLY A 152 -40.80 43.40 -1.17
C GLY A 152 -41.13 44.08 0.15
N GLU A 153 -41.52 43.31 1.17
CA GLU A 153 -41.70 43.81 2.52
C GLU A 153 -40.42 43.59 3.35
N GLY A 154 -39.77 44.65 3.83
CA GLY A 154 -38.67 44.57 4.79
C GLY A 154 -37.30 44.31 4.17
N TYR A 155 -37.10 44.55 2.87
CA TYR A 155 -35.80 44.49 2.24
C TYR A 155 -34.86 45.58 2.84
N GLU A 156 -33.56 45.25 2.81
CA GLU A 156 -32.51 46.22 3.19
C GLU A 156 -31.78 46.67 1.91
N PRO A 157 -31.76 48.00 1.62
CA PRO A 157 -31.04 48.52 0.46
C PRO A 157 -29.56 48.10 0.42
N GLY A 158 -29.07 47.70 -0.72
CA GLY A 158 -27.69 47.21 -0.92
C GLY A 158 -27.43 45.79 -0.50
N LYS A 159 -28.44 45.05 -0.05
CA LYS A 159 -28.35 43.63 0.25
C LYS A 159 -28.93 42.76 -0.83
N TRP A 160 -28.38 41.57 -0.96
CA TRP A 160 -28.86 40.53 -1.85
C TRP A 160 -30.04 39.80 -1.25
N GLN A 161 -31.10 39.65 -2.03
CA GLN A 161 -32.24 38.78 -1.74
C GLN A 161 -31.94 37.42 -2.40
N ILE A 162 -32.16 36.32 -1.70
CA ILE A 162 -31.67 35.01 -2.15
C ILE A 162 -32.83 34.02 -2.22
N ASP A 163 -32.92 33.27 -3.34
CA ASP A 163 -33.80 32.13 -3.53
C ASP A 163 -35.30 32.50 -3.44
N TYR A 164 -35.77 33.19 -4.45
CA TYR A 164 -37.16 33.56 -4.61
C TYR A 164 -37.65 33.32 -6.04
N PRO A 165 -38.92 32.96 -6.27
CA PRO A 165 -39.50 32.80 -7.60
C PRO A 165 -39.83 34.15 -8.27
N ASP A 166 -39.78 34.18 -9.61
CA ASP A 166 -40.26 35.32 -10.38
C ASP A 166 -41.78 35.38 -10.36
N THR A 167 -42.35 36.12 -9.44
CA THR A 167 -43.77 36.29 -9.29
C THR A 167 -44.34 37.36 -10.24
N VAL A 168 -43.55 38.33 -10.64
CA VAL A 168 -43.94 39.47 -11.47
C VAL A 168 -44.21 39.08 -12.93
N MET A 169 -43.39 38.19 -13.50
CA MET A 169 -43.54 37.75 -14.90
C MET A 169 -44.28 36.43 -15.05
N LYS A 170 -44.74 35.82 -13.97
CA LYS A 170 -45.34 34.49 -13.99
C LYS A 170 -46.54 34.37 -14.94
N ASP A 171 -47.32 35.45 -15.10
CA ASP A 171 -48.50 35.47 -15.97
C ASP A 171 -48.18 35.90 -17.42
N PHE A 172 -46.94 36.36 -17.67
CA PHE A 172 -46.56 36.95 -18.96
C PHE A 172 -45.50 36.16 -19.72
N ALA A 173 -44.75 35.29 -19.01
CA ALA A 173 -43.65 34.51 -19.61
C ALA A 173 -43.88 33.01 -19.45
N VAL A 174 -43.54 32.25 -20.49
CA VAL A 174 -43.64 30.78 -20.51
C VAL A 174 -42.53 30.14 -19.66
N ASN A 175 -41.39 30.78 -19.55
CA ASN A 175 -40.23 30.30 -18.83
C ASN A 175 -39.85 31.34 -17.76
N THR A 176 -40.40 31.23 -16.57
CA THR A 176 -39.97 32.00 -15.40
C THR A 176 -39.03 31.16 -14.55
N SER A 177 -38.04 31.78 -13.93
CA SER A 177 -37.17 31.09 -12.98
C SER A 177 -37.86 31.01 -11.61
N ASP A 178 -37.86 29.82 -11.03
CA ASP A 178 -38.35 29.61 -9.67
C ASP A 178 -37.28 29.92 -8.61
N HIS A 179 -36.03 30.17 -9.04
CA HIS A 179 -34.88 30.38 -8.17
C HIS A 179 -34.09 31.60 -8.66
N LEU A 180 -34.45 32.77 -8.17
CA LEU A 180 -33.75 34.04 -8.40
C LEU A 180 -32.99 34.51 -7.18
N MET A 181 -32.00 35.32 -7.41
CA MET A 181 -31.39 36.18 -6.42
C MET A 181 -31.19 37.57 -7.00
N ALA A 182 -31.30 38.60 -6.19
CA ALA A 182 -31.18 39.96 -6.68
C ALA A 182 -30.47 40.90 -5.71
N LEU A 183 -29.72 41.82 -6.29
CA LEU A 183 -29.27 43.00 -5.58
C LEU A 183 -30.39 44.05 -5.63
N VAL A 184 -30.85 44.46 -4.48
CA VAL A 184 -31.93 45.46 -4.32
C VAL A 184 -31.38 46.76 -3.79
N GLN A 185 -31.67 47.87 -4.47
CA GLN A 185 -31.20 49.21 -4.07
C GLN A 185 -32.32 50.25 -4.24
N GLU A 186 -32.36 51.20 -3.27
CA GLU A 186 -33.25 52.35 -3.41
C GLU A 186 -32.73 53.34 -4.46
N VAL A 187 -33.62 53.82 -5.27
CA VAL A 187 -33.38 55.00 -6.14
C VAL A 187 -33.77 56.26 -5.32
N THR A 188 -32.84 57.19 -5.20
CA THR A 188 -33.06 58.44 -4.45
C THR A 188 -33.01 59.67 -5.35
N ASP A 189 -33.76 60.68 -4.97
CA ASP A 189 -33.65 62.00 -5.60
C ASP A 189 -32.34 62.72 -5.17
N ASP A 190 -32.13 63.90 -5.68
CA ASP A 190 -30.93 64.70 -5.36
C ASP A 190 -30.88 65.17 -3.88
N TYR A 191 -31.99 65.04 -3.14
CA TYR A 191 -32.09 65.34 -1.75
C TYR A 191 -32.00 64.12 -0.82
N GLY A 192 -31.84 62.93 -1.44
CA GLY A 192 -31.74 61.68 -0.70
C GLY A 192 -33.09 61.03 -0.32
N ASN A 193 -34.18 61.55 -0.87
CA ASN A 193 -35.48 60.90 -0.61
C ASN A 193 -35.71 59.71 -1.58
N PRO A 194 -36.22 58.57 -1.11
CA PRO A 194 -36.46 57.43 -1.99
C PRO A 194 -37.58 57.71 -2.99
N ILE A 195 -37.35 57.43 -4.24
CA ILE A 195 -38.29 57.66 -5.37
C ILE A 195 -38.65 56.35 -6.07
N GLY A 196 -38.00 55.28 -5.76
CA GLY A 196 -38.26 53.93 -6.30
C GLY A 196 -37.24 52.91 -5.82
N VAL A 197 -37.34 51.71 -6.31
CA VAL A 197 -36.44 50.59 -6.02
C VAL A 197 -35.96 49.92 -7.30
N VAL A 198 -34.65 49.64 -7.36
CA VAL A 198 -34.04 48.86 -8.45
C VAL A 198 -33.76 47.44 -7.94
N GLU A 199 -34.21 46.45 -8.65
CA GLU A 199 -33.90 45.04 -8.52
C GLU A 199 -33.01 44.62 -9.69
N ALA A 200 -31.80 44.14 -9.45
CA ALA A 200 -30.97 43.49 -10.47
C ALA A 200 -30.95 41.96 -10.14
N ALA A 201 -31.75 41.25 -10.89
CA ALA A 201 -31.96 39.82 -10.68
C ALA A 201 -31.02 38.98 -11.53
N VAL A 202 -30.51 37.91 -10.93
CA VAL A 202 -29.68 36.85 -11.52
C VAL A 202 -30.34 35.51 -11.20
N SER A 203 -30.31 34.57 -12.12
CA SER A 203 -30.81 33.24 -11.80
C SER A 203 -29.78 32.48 -10.93
N MET A 204 -30.25 31.71 -9.96
CA MET A 204 -29.37 30.99 -9.04
C MET A 204 -28.57 29.88 -9.75
N ASP A 205 -29.07 29.32 -10.85
CA ASP A 205 -28.31 28.35 -11.66
C ASP A 205 -27.13 28.99 -12.40
N THR A 206 -27.25 30.25 -12.79
CA THR A 206 -26.17 31.06 -13.36
C THR A 206 -25.15 31.46 -12.30
N PHE A 207 -25.63 31.83 -11.11
CA PHE A 207 -24.76 32.28 -10.02
C PHE A 207 -24.04 31.13 -9.31
N PHE A 208 -24.74 30.02 -9.08
CA PHE A 208 -24.25 28.81 -8.42
C PHE A 208 -24.45 27.58 -9.31
N PRO A 209 -23.77 27.45 -10.43
CA PRO A 209 -24.02 26.37 -11.38
C PRO A 209 -23.87 24.97 -10.74
N GLU A 210 -22.93 24.81 -9.83
CA GLU A 210 -22.69 23.50 -9.15
C GLU A 210 -23.84 23.08 -8.21
N LEU A 211 -24.73 24.00 -7.80
CA LEU A 211 -25.93 23.62 -7.03
C LEU A 211 -26.97 22.95 -7.94
N TYR A 212 -27.04 23.36 -9.20
CA TYR A 212 -28.08 22.94 -10.15
C TYR A 212 -27.61 21.91 -11.16
N GLU A 213 -26.29 21.79 -11.39
CA GLU A 213 -25.71 20.74 -12.20
C GLU A 213 -25.44 19.48 -11.35
N ALA A 214 -26.21 18.44 -11.61
CA ALA A 214 -25.97 17.15 -10.96
C ALA A 214 -24.63 16.56 -11.44
N LYS A 215 -23.63 16.56 -10.56
CA LYS A 215 -22.36 15.85 -10.78
C LYS A 215 -22.33 14.62 -9.87
N ALA A 216 -22.10 13.46 -10.46
CA ALA A 216 -22.03 12.21 -9.72
C ALA A 216 -21.01 12.31 -8.56
N GLY A 217 -21.51 12.12 -7.34
CA GLY A 217 -20.69 12.16 -6.13
C GLY A 217 -20.25 13.55 -5.65
N SER A 218 -20.83 14.64 -6.19
CA SER A 218 -20.62 16.00 -5.69
C SER A 218 -21.96 16.61 -5.28
N TRP A 219 -21.96 17.32 -4.18
CA TRP A 219 -23.11 18.08 -3.67
C TRP A 219 -22.64 19.46 -3.25
N ALA A 220 -23.41 20.48 -3.55
CA ALA A 220 -23.12 21.85 -3.19
C ALA A 220 -24.33 22.53 -2.55
N CYS A 221 -24.07 23.48 -1.67
CA CYS A 221 -25.12 24.36 -1.10
C CYS A 221 -24.54 25.74 -0.79
N PHE A 222 -25.42 26.70 -0.67
CA PHE A 222 -25.13 27.99 -0.10
C PHE A 222 -25.85 28.13 1.26
N VAL A 223 -25.11 28.54 2.28
CA VAL A 223 -25.65 28.78 3.62
C VAL A 223 -25.62 30.28 3.91
N SER A 224 -26.80 30.88 4.02
CA SER A 224 -26.95 32.32 4.32
C SER A 224 -26.68 32.62 5.80
N ALA A 225 -26.55 33.91 6.14
CA ALA A 225 -26.21 34.36 7.49
C ALA A 225 -27.23 33.97 8.56
N ASP A 226 -28.49 33.80 8.19
CA ASP A 226 -29.56 33.31 9.06
C ASP A 226 -29.52 31.79 9.28
N GLY A 227 -28.56 31.09 8.66
CA GLY A 227 -28.38 29.65 8.76
C GLY A 227 -29.28 28.84 7.83
N LYS A 228 -30.00 29.49 6.90
CA LYS A 228 -30.82 28.79 5.89
C LYS A 228 -29.89 28.17 4.86
N VAL A 229 -30.14 26.90 4.56
CA VAL A 229 -29.41 26.14 3.53
C VAL A 229 -30.20 26.22 2.22
N HIS A 230 -29.56 26.72 1.19
CA HIS A 230 -30.09 26.78 -0.17
C HIS A 230 -29.36 25.71 -1.00
N ASP A 231 -30.07 24.73 -1.44
CA ASP A 231 -29.61 23.67 -2.35
C ASP A 231 -30.67 23.43 -3.43
N ASN A 232 -30.39 22.62 -4.40
CA ASN A 232 -31.34 22.28 -5.47
C ASN A 232 -32.43 21.26 -5.03
N GLY A 233 -32.50 20.95 -3.74
CA GLY A 233 -33.40 19.92 -3.24
C GLY A 233 -33.01 18.51 -3.73
N THR A 234 -33.99 17.59 -3.74
CA THR A 234 -33.77 16.19 -4.12
C THR A 234 -33.90 15.93 -5.63
N ASP A 235 -34.28 16.92 -6.40
CA ASP A 235 -34.51 16.74 -7.85
C ASP A 235 -33.21 16.74 -8.63
N GLY A 236 -32.72 15.53 -8.93
CA GLY A 236 -31.62 15.29 -9.84
C GLY A 236 -30.23 15.02 -9.20
N GLN A 237 -30.09 15.08 -7.89
CA GLN A 237 -28.80 14.75 -7.25
C GLN A 237 -28.70 13.26 -6.94
N GLU A 238 -27.74 12.56 -7.57
CA GLU A 238 -27.50 11.13 -7.34
C GLU A 238 -26.92 10.82 -5.94
N TRP A 239 -26.38 11.84 -5.24
CA TRP A 239 -25.73 11.67 -3.95
C TRP A 239 -25.89 12.92 -3.10
N GLN A 240 -26.23 12.73 -1.83
CA GLN A 240 -26.25 13.77 -0.81
C GLN A 240 -25.44 13.30 0.41
N PRO A 241 -24.74 14.21 1.09
CA PRO A 241 -24.08 13.88 2.34
C PRO A 241 -25.12 13.63 3.44
N ASP A 242 -24.78 12.75 4.40
CA ASP A 242 -25.63 12.56 5.58
C ASP A 242 -25.81 13.88 6.33
N LYS A 243 -27.00 14.10 6.91
CA LYS A 243 -27.29 15.31 7.70
C LYS A 243 -26.29 15.55 8.81
N GLU A 244 -25.77 14.48 9.43
CA GLU A 244 -24.72 14.55 10.45
C GLU A 244 -23.42 15.20 9.93
N VAL A 245 -23.07 14.93 8.65
CA VAL A 245 -21.90 15.52 8.00
C VAL A 245 -22.08 17.01 7.81
N LEU A 246 -23.22 17.41 7.27
CA LEU A 246 -23.54 18.82 7.05
C LEU A 246 -23.57 19.59 8.40
N GLU A 247 -24.21 19.04 9.42
CA GLU A 247 -24.20 19.63 10.76
C GLU A 247 -22.80 19.72 11.36
N ALA A 248 -21.95 18.71 11.15
CA ALA A 248 -20.57 18.75 11.62
C ALA A 248 -19.73 19.83 10.91
N VAL A 249 -19.93 20.01 9.61
CA VAL A 249 -19.29 21.08 8.81
C VAL A 249 -19.76 22.45 9.29
N LEU A 250 -21.06 22.63 9.48
CA LEU A 250 -21.66 23.91 9.96
C LEU A 250 -21.22 24.26 11.39
N LYS A 251 -20.99 23.27 12.25
CA LYS A 251 -20.52 23.47 13.63
C LYS A 251 -19.00 23.62 13.75
N SER A 252 -18.24 23.38 12.67
CA SER A 252 -16.79 23.50 12.71
C SER A 252 -16.36 24.96 12.91
N GLU A 253 -15.32 25.21 13.73
CA GLU A 253 -14.74 26.55 13.91
C GLU A 253 -14.21 27.17 12.60
N ALA A 254 -14.00 26.35 11.60
CA ALA A 254 -13.54 26.75 10.28
C ALA A 254 -14.66 27.33 9.40
N PHE A 255 -15.94 27.08 9.77
CA PHE A 255 -17.08 27.60 9.04
C PHE A 255 -17.18 29.12 9.24
N GLY A 256 -17.12 29.88 8.14
CA GLY A 256 -17.22 31.34 8.18
C GLY A 256 -15.90 32.11 8.41
N ASN A 257 -14.82 31.46 8.81
CA ASN A 257 -13.54 32.14 9.11
C ASN A 257 -12.58 32.27 7.92
N GLY A 258 -12.95 31.76 6.74
CA GLY A 258 -12.12 31.84 5.54
C GLY A 258 -12.28 30.65 4.61
N PHE A 259 -11.46 30.61 3.56
CA PHE A 259 -11.41 29.49 2.65
C PHE A 259 -10.87 28.25 3.39
N LEU A 260 -11.64 27.16 3.33
CA LEU A 260 -11.28 25.86 3.89
C LEU A 260 -11.39 24.79 2.82
N ALA A 261 -10.42 23.88 2.75
CA ALA A 261 -10.53 22.66 2.00
C ALA A 261 -9.97 21.52 2.85
N GLU A 262 -10.78 20.54 3.19
CA GLU A 262 -10.37 19.44 4.07
C GLU A 262 -10.88 18.08 3.59
N TYR A 263 -10.11 17.04 3.91
CA TYR A 263 -10.54 15.66 3.81
C TYR A 263 -11.20 15.25 5.12
N VAL A 264 -12.43 14.82 5.03
CA VAL A 264 -13.26 14.43 6.17
C VAL A 264 -13.70 12.98 6.01
N LYS A 265 -13.68 12.26 7.12
CA LYS A 265 -14.22 10.90 7.17
C LYS A 265 -15.39 10.88 8.15
N ALA A 266 -16.58 10.74 7.61
CA ALA A 266 -17.82 10.74 8.41
C ALA A 266 -18.85 9.79 7.78
N GLY A 267 -19.71 9.17 8.63
CA GLY A 267 -20.73 8.22 8.17
C GLY A 267 -20.21 6.97 7.47
N GLY A 268 -18.89 6.68 7.57
CA GLY A 268 -18.24 5.58 6.86
C GLY A 268 -17.79 5.92 5.42
N ASP A 269 -18.09 7.11 4.94
CA ASP A 269 -17.66 7.63 3.65
C ASP A 269 -16.47 8.59 3.80
N ASP A 270 -15.61 8.58 2.80
CA ASP A 270 -14.47 9.48 2.65
C ASP A 270 -14.88 10.64 1.74
N MET A 271 -14.66 11.90 2.16
CA MET A 271 -15.14 13.10 1.46
C MET A 271 -14.10 14.21 1.46
N ILE A 272 -14.18 15.08 0.45
CA ILE A 272 -13.53 16.39 0.45
C ILE A 272 -14.59 17.45 0.68
N VAL A 273 -14.40 18.29 1.68
CA VAL A 273 -15.26 19.42 1.99
C VAL A 273 -14.50 20.69 1.68
N VAL A 274 -15.11 21.57 0.89
CA VAL A 274 -14.57 22.88 0.57
C VAL A 274 -15.60 23.93 0.95
N CYS A 275 -15.20 24.89 1.80
CA CYS A 275 -16.02 26.03 2.21
C CYS A 275 -15.40 27.31 1.68
N GLN A 276 -16.21 28.15 1.02
CA GLN A 276 -15.81 29.46 0.52
C GLN A 276 -16.79 30.52 1.02
N PRO A 277 -16.39 31.41 1.93
CA PRO A 277 -17.22 32.54 2.32
C PRO A 277 -17.41 33.50 1.14
N VAL A 278 -18.65 33.90 0.91
CA VAL A 278 -19.06 34.90 -0.06
C VAL A 278 -19.55 36.13 0.73
N LYS A 279 -18.63 37.07 0.96
CA LYS A 279 -18.87 38.20 1.88
C LYS A 279 -20.03 39.08 1.45
N GLU A 280 -20.16 39.28 0.16
CA GLU A 280 -21.20 40.15 -0.47
C GLU A 280 -22.61 39.59 -0.25
N LEU A 281 -22.72 38.27 -0.09
CA LEU A 281 -23.96 37.58 0.22
C LEU A 281 -24.13 37.30 1.71
N SER A 282 -23.14 37.67 2.52
CA SER A 282 -23.10 37.36 3.96
C SER A 282 -23.34 35.87 4.25
N GLY A 283 -22.76 34.98 3.44
CA GLY A 283 -22.95 33.54 3.57
C GLY A 283 -21.74 32.75 3.14
N THR A 284 -21.89 31.43 3.13
CA THR A 284 -20.81 30.49 2.78
C THR A 284 -21.28 29.50 1.73
N TYR A 285 -20.56 29.41 0.64
CA TYR A 285 -20.69 28.33 -0.34
C TYR A 285 -19.93 27.11 0.15
N ILE A 286 -20.60 25.96 0.14
CA ILE A 286 -20.06 24.67 0.56
C ILE A 286 -20.16 23.69 -0.59
N GLN A 287 -19.07 23.01 -0.89
CA GLN A 287 -19.04 21.89 -1.82
C GLN A 287 -18.49 20.65 -1.12
N ILE A 288 -19.22 19.54 -1.20
CA ILE A 288 -18.83 18.25 -0.64
C ILE A 288 -18.71 17.26 -1.81
N THR A 289 -17.55 16.61 -1.92
CA THR A 289 -17.29 15.63 -2.97
C THR A 289 -16.96 14.29 -2.33
N SER A 290 -17.72 13.24 -2.69
CA SER A 290 -17.48 11.88 -2.23
C SER A 290 -16.22 11.31 -2.87
N MET A 291 -15.38 10.70 -2.05
CA MET A 291 -14.17 9.98 -2.47
C MET A 291 -14.41 8.47 -2.60
N LYS A 292 -15.66 8.03 -2.53
CA LYS A 292 -16.03 6.60 -2.50
C LYS A 292 -15.52 5.83 -3.72
N THR A 293 -15.65 6.42 -4.91
CA THR A 293 -15.18 5.81 -6.16
C THR A 293 -13.67 5.66 -6.17
N GLU A 294 -12.93 6.72 -5.78
CA GLU A 294 -11.49 6.75 -5.70
C GLU A 294 -10.96 5.77 -4.66
N MET A 295 -11.58 5.76 -3.47
CA MET A 295 -11.21 4.85 -2.39
C MET A 295 -11.52 3.38 -2.72
N ASN A 296 -12.62 3.11 -3.40
CA ASN A 296 -12.95 1.77 -3.90
C ASN A 296 -11.94 1.30 -4.96
N ARG A 297 -11.55 2.19 -5.88
CA ARG A 297 -10.51 1.92 -6.87
C ARG A 297 -9.16 1.63 -6.20
N LEU A 298 -8.78 2.45 -5.23
CA LEU A 298 -7.57 2.25 -4.43
C LEU A 298 -7.60 0.92 -3.67
N SER A 299 -8.72 0.59 -3.04
CA SER A 299 -8.92 -0.67 -2.32
C SER A 299 -8.83 -1.88 -3.26
N ARG A 300 -9.37 -1.79 -4.47
CA ARG A 300 -9.25 -2.83 -5.50
C ARG A 300 -7.80 -3.02 -5.95
N GLN A 301 -7.08 -1.91 -6.19
CA GLN A 301 -5.65 -1.96 -6.54
C GLN A 301 -4.82 -2.56 -5.42
N ARG A 302 -5.08 -2.20 -4.15
CA ARG A 302 -4.45 -2.79 -2.97
C ARG A 302 -4.68 -4.30 -2.90
N ASN A 303 -5.92 -4.74 -3.08
CA ASN A 303 -6.27 -6.16 -3.00
C ASN A 303 -5.60 -6.96 -4.14
N LEU A 304 -5.54 -6.41 -5.34
CA LEU A 304 -4.81 -7.00 -6.46
C LEU A 304 -3.32 -7.09 -6.16
N LEU A 305 -2.72 -6.04 -5.62
CA LEU A 305 -1.31 -6.03 -5.22
C LEU A 305 -1.04 -7.09 -4.16
N ILE A 306 -1.89 -7.21 -3.14
CA ILE A 306 -1.79 -8.27 -2.12
C ILE A 306 -1.89 -9.67 -2.75
N ALA A 307 -2.81 -9.89 -3.69
CA ALA A 307 -2.95 -11.16 -4.39
C ALA A 307 -1.69 -11.52 -5.20
N VAL A 308 -1.13 -10.55 -5.96
CA VAL A 308 0.12 -10.73 -6.71
C VAL A 308 1.29 -11.04 -5.77
N LEU A 309 1.41 -10.32 -4.65
CA LEU A 309 2.43 -10.56 -3.64
C LEU A 309 2.32 -11.97 -3.04
N LEU A 310 1.10 -12.44 -2.81
CA LEU A 310 0.84 -13.77 -2.28
C LEU A 310 1.25 -14.86 -3.29
N VAL A 311 0.97 -14.67 -4.57
CA VAL A 311 1.43 -15.58 -5.63
C VAL A 311 2.95 -15.61 -5.70
N ILE A 312 3.61 -14.45 -5.72
CA ILE A 312 5.08 -14.36 -5.70
C ILE A 312 5.65 -15.06 -4.48
N PHE A 313 5.05 -14.87 -3.30
CA PHE A 313 5.46 -15.54 -2.06
C PHE A 313 5.40 -17.06 -2.18
N VAL A 314 4.31 -17.60 -2.72
CA VAL A 314 4.14 -19.05 -2.92
C VAL A 314 5.18 -19.57 -3.91
N CYS A 315 5.36 -18.90 -5.04
CA CYS A 315 6.38 -19.26 -6.04
C CYS A 315 7.79 -19.23 -5.45
N LEU A 316 8.12 -18.19 -4.69
CA LEU A 316 9.40 -18.06 -4.01
C LEU A 316 9.60 -19.19 -2.99
N ALA A 317 8.56 -19.54 -2.22
CA ALA A 317 8.61 -20.65 -1.27
C ALA A 317 8.94 -21.97 -1.95
N PHE A 318 8.30 -22.26 -3.07
CA PHE A 318 8.59 -23.46 -3.87
C PHE A 318 10.01 -23.43 -4.45
N ALA A 319 10.42 -22.32 -5.04
CA ALA A 319 11.74 -22.15 -5.63
C ALA A 319 12.86 -22.31 -4.57
N VAL A 320 12.76 -21.61 -3.44
CA VAL A 320 13.73 -21.71 -2.35
C VAL A 320 13.77 -23.12 -1.78
N ASN A 321 12.61 -23.75 -1.54
CA ASN A 321 12.58 -25.13 -1.05
C ASN A 321 13.22 -26.10 -2.04
N GLY A 322 12.99 -25.91 -3.36
CA GLY A 322 13.62 -26.70 -4.42
C GLY A 322 15.15 -26.55 -4.42
N VAL A 323 15.65 -25.32 -4.41
CA VAL A 323 17.09 -25.02 -4.40
C VAL A 323 17.75 -25.56 -3.13
N VAL A 324 17.15 -25.30 -1.96
CA VAL A 324 17.68 -25.78 -0.68
C VAL A 324 17.70 -27.31 -0.61
N LYS A 325 16.65 -28.00 -1.13
CA LYS A 325 16.65 -29.46 -1.20
C LYS A 325 17.74 -29.99 -2.16
N ALA A 326 17.96 -29.34 -3.30
CA ALA A 326 18.98 -29.73 -4.26
C ALA A 326 20.40 -29.60 -3.65
N LEU A 327 20.67 -28.47 -2.99
CA LEU A 327 21.94 -28.24 -2.31
C LEU A 327 22.17 -29.20 -1.15
N LEU A 328 21.15 -29.42 -0.31
CA LEU A 328 21.26 -30.31 0.85
C LEU A 328 21.23 -31.81 0.49
N LYS A 329 20.79 -32.19 -0.71
CA LYS A 329 20.80 -33.58 -1.15
C LYS A 329 22.20 -34.17 -1.03
N LYS A 330 23.20 -33.49 -1.58
CA LYS A 330 24.61 -33.86 -1.53
C LYS A 330 25.11 -34.02 -0.09
N PHE A 331 24.72 -33.13 0.79
CA PHE A 331 25.07 -33.19 2.22
C PHE A 331 24.44 -34.41 2.90
N TYR A 332 23.18 -34.74 2.61
CA TYR A 332 22.51 -35.93 3.18
C TYR A 332 23.07 -37.22 2.61
N GLU A 333 23.49 -37.28 1.36
CA GLU A 333 24.18 -38.42 0.77
C GLU A 333 25.50 -38.67 1.50
N MET A 334 26.29 -37.64 1.73
CA MET A 334 27.53 -37.74 2.53
C MET A 334 27.25 -38.24 3.95
N LEU A 335 26.22 -37.67 4.62
CA LEU A 335 25.83 -38.12 5.96
C LEU A 335 25.42 -39.60 5.99
N SER A 336 24.80 -40.10 4.93
CA SER A 336 24.42 -41.52 4.81
C SER A 336 25.64 -42.42 4.71
N VAL A 337 26.67 -42.01 3.94
CA VAL A 337 27.93 -42.72 3.85
C VAL A 337 28.68 -42.75 5.20
N VAL A 338 28.71 -41.60 5.90
CA VAL A 338 29.27 -41.54 7.25
C VAL A 338 28.63 -42.56 8.20
N ARG A 339 27.31 -42.72 8.16
CA ARG A 339 26.58 -43.72 9.00
C ARG A 339 26.97 -45.15 8.64
N LYS A 340 27.06 -45.48 7.35
CA LYS A 340 27.47 -46.83 6.90
C LYS A 340 28.90 -47.12 7.34
N VAL A 341 29.80 -46.13 7.25
CA VAL A 341 31.16 -46.27 7.79
C VAL A 341 31.18 -46.49 9.29
N GLN A 342 30.31 -45.83 10.04
CA GLN A 342 30.15 -46.09 11.49
C GLN A 342 29.62 -47.52 11.79
N GLU A 343 28.86 -48.10 10.89
CA GLU A 343 28.36 -49.49 10.96
C GLU A 343 29.44 -50.53 10.54
N GLY A 344 30.63 -50.05 10.11
CA GLY A 344 31.77 -50.87 9.78
C GLY A 344 32.05 -51.05 8.28
N ASP A 345 31.23 -50.48 7.39
CA ASP A 345 31.44 -50.56 5.97
C ASP A 345 32.42 -49.47 5.47
N LEU A 346 33.70 -49.80 5.50
CA LEU A 346 34.78 -48.89 5.07
C LEU A 346 34.97 -48.84 3.55
N GLU A 347 34.29 -49.66 2.77
CA GLU A 347 34.42 -49.64 1.33
C GLU A 347 33.54 -48.60 0.66
N GLN A 348 32.61 -48.03 1.39
CA GLN A 348 31.74 -46.95 0.91
C GLN A 348 32.57 -45.72 0.53
N ARG A 349 32.20 -45.09 -0.55
CA ARG A 349 32.78 -43.82 -1.00
C ARG A 349 31.70 -42.81 -1.31
N VAL A 350 31.97 -41.55 -1.04
CA VAL A 350 31.10 -40.44 -1.48
C VAL A 350 31.47 -40.14 -2.93
N TYR A 351 30.49 -40.38 -3.85
CA TYR A 351 30.70 -40.01 -5.24
C TYR A 351 30.19 -38.60 -5.47
N GLU A 352 31.09 -37.66 -5.68
CA GLU A 352 30.76 -36.27 -5.96
C GLU A 352 31.75 -35.67 -6.97
N PRO A 353 31.35 -35.55 -8.24
CA PRO A 353 32.21 -34.99 -9.29
C PRO A 353 32.31 -33.47 -9.30
N GLY A 354 31.74 -32.77 -8.31
CA GLY A 354 31.73 -31.31 -8.22
C GLY A 354 33.09 -30.70 -7.94
N ARG A 355 33.31 -29.48 -8.42
CA ARG A 355 34.45 -28.63 -8.09
C ARG A 355 34.14 -27.60 -7.00
N ASP A 356 32.98 -27.76 -6.35
CA ASP A 356 32.49 -26.92 -5.27
C ASP A 356 33.01 -27.44 -3.91
N GLU A 357 32.73 -26.74 -2.85
CA GLU A 357 33.11 -27.06 -1.48
C GLU A 357 32.62 -28.45 -1.03
N MET A 358 31.50 -28.92 -1.61
CA MET A 358 30.99 -30.26 -1.36
C MET A 358 31.85 -31.34 -2.04
N GLY A 359 32.33 -31.09 -3.25
CA GLY A 359 33.25 -31.96 -3.96
C GLY A 359 34.62 -32.05 -3.27
N GLU A 360 35.13 -30.90 -2.76
CA GLU A 360 36.36 -30.89 -1.96
C GLU A 360 36.18 -31.70 -0.68
N MET A 361 35.08 -31.50 0.04
CA MET A 361 34.78 -32.21 1.28
C MET A 361 34.63 -33.73 1.03
N SER A 362 34.01 -34.14 -0.07
CA SER A 362 33.88 -35.54 -0.49
C SER A 362 35.25 -36.16 -0.78
N THR A 363 36.11 -35.43 -1.46
CA THR A 363 37.48 -35.84 -1.76
C THR A 363 38.31 -36.04 -0.48
N GLN A 364 38.24 -35.07 0.44
CA GLN A 364 38.98 -35.17 1.73
C GLN A 364 38.41 -36.30 2.59
N PHE A 365 37.11 -36.49 2.59
CA PHE A 365 36.48 -37.61 3.29
C PHE A 365 36.91 -38.97 2.75
N ASN A 366 36.92 -39.15 1.42
CA ASN A 366 37.39 -40.38 0.80
C ASN A 366 38.89 -40.65 1.12
N LYS A 367 39.75 -39.62 1.07
CA LYS A 367 41.16 -39.75 1.49
C LYS A 367 41.32 -40.17 2.94
N MET A 368 40.42 -39.66 3.82
CA MET A 368 40.42 -40.06 5.24
C MET A 368 40.04 -41.54 5.39
N LEU A 369 39.01 -42.00 4.63
CA LEU A 369 38.63 -43.43 4.61
C LEU A 369 39.77 -44.32 4.11
N ASP A 370 40.47 -43.93 3.03
CA ASP A 370 41.62 -44.66 2.50
C ASP A 370 42.69 -44.78 3.60
N ARG A 371 42.98 -43.70 4.33
CA ARG A 371 43.97 -43.74 5.41
C ARG A 371 43.53 -44.63 6.58
N ILE A 372 42.23 -44.60 6.94
CA ILE A 372 41.68 -45.48 7.98
C ILE A 372 41.84 -46.95 7.54
N SER A 373 41.50 -47.27 6.28
CA SER A 373 41.62 -48.62 5.75
C SER A 373 43.06 -49.14 5.77
N VAL A 374 44.03 -48.30 5.40
CA VAL A 374 45.50 -48.60 5.51
C VAL A 374 45.91 -48.85 6.96
N LEU A 375 45.50 -47.96 7.87
CA LEU A 375 45.85 -48.11 9.30
C LEU A 375 45.21 -49.35 9.89
N MET A 376 43.99 -49.76 9.52
CA MET A 376 43.37 -51.00 9.95
C MET A 376 44.15 -52.24 9.45
N ALA A 377 44.54 -52.24 8.15
CA ALA A 377 45.36 -53.33 7.59
C ALA A 377 46.73 -53.41 8.26
N GLU A 378 47.38 -52.30 8.57
CA GLU A 378 48.65 -52.24 9.32
C GLU A 378 48.46 -52.80 10.72
N ASN A 379 47.36 -52.45 11.43
CA ASN A 379 47.06 -52.96 12.78
C ASN A 379 46.83 -54.46 12.76
N VAL A 380 46.02 -54.97 11.82
CA VAL A 380 45.78 -56.43 11.66
C VAL A 380 47.10 -57.15 11.42
N ASN A 381 47.94 -56.65 10.49
CA ASN A 381 49.24 -57.25 10.20
C ASN A 381 50.18 -57.22 11.44
N ARG A 382 50.14 -56.13 12.20
CA ARG A 382 50.92 -56.01 13.45
C ARG A 382 50.43 -57.00 14.50
N GLU A 383 49.13 -57.18 14.64
CA GLU A 383 48.56 -58.14 15.59
C GLU A 383 48.93 -59.59 15.20
N VAL A 384 48.82 -59.92 13.91
CA VAL A 384 49.29 -61.22 13.38
C VAL A 384 50.76 -61.44 13.68
N LEU A 385 51.59 -60.41 13.45
CA LEU A 385 53.02 -60.51 13.76
C LEU A 385 53.30 -60.73 15.24
N ILE A 386 52.57 -60.00 16.14
CA ILE A 386 52.70 -60.19 17.57
C ILE A 386 52.28 -61.61 17.94
N LYS A 387 51.14 -62.09 17.47
CA LYS A 387 50.68 -63.46 17.75
C LYS A 387 51.65 -64.52 17.25
N ASN A 388 52.20 -64.34 16.02
CA ASN A 388 53.22 -65.24 15.51
C ASN A 388 54.50 -65.20 16.38
N THR A 389 54.89 -64.04 16.90
CA THR A 389 56.05 -63.91 17.79
C THR A 389 55.80 -64.59 19.15
N GLU A 390 54.56 -64.45 19.71
CA GLU A 390 54.15 -65.15 20.93
C GLU A 390 54.20 -66.68 20.76
N ILE A 391 53.65 -67.16 19.60
CA ILE A 391 53.69 -68.62 19.27
C ILE A 391 55.15 -69.11 19.20
N LYS A 392 56.05 -68.37 18.52
CA LYS A 392 57.44 -68.72 18.45
C LYS A 392 58.13 -68.70 19.84
N ALA A 393 57.79 -67.72 20.67
CA ALA A 393 58.33 -67.65 22.03
C ALA A 393 57.87 -68.87 22.87
N LEU A 394 56.57 -69.26 22.77
CA LEU A 394 56.01 -70.44 23.43
C LEU A 394 56.67 -71.73 22.91
N GLN A 395 56.89 -71.86 21.63
CA GLN A 395 57.59 -73.02 21.02
C GLN A 395 59.02 -73.14 21.53
N ASN A 396 59.72 -72.01 21.72
CA ASN A 396 61.08 -72.03 22.25
C ASN A 396 61.14 -72.30 23.75
N GLN A 397 60.06 -72.26 24.48
CA GLN A 397 60.00 -72.64 25.90
C GLN A 397 59.99 -74.15 26.10
N ILE A 398 59.77 -74.96 25.02
CA ILE A 398 59.96 -76.38 25.12
C ILE A 398 61.43 -76.58 25.40
N ASN A 399 61.72 -76.85 26.61
CA ASN A 399 63.09 -76.86 27.14
C ASN A 399 63.94 -77.97 26.46
N ALA A 400 64.58 -77.61 25.36
CA ALA A 400 65.50 -78.50 24.66
C ALA A 400 66.46 -79.22 25.63
N HIS A 401 66.88 -78.51 26.61
CA HIS A 401 67.77 -79.03 27.64
C HIS A 401 67.09 -80.10 28.48
N PHE A 402 65.77 -80.01 28.77
CA PHE A 402 65.00 -81.03 29.47
C PHE A 402 64.91 -82.29 28.64
N ILE A 403 64.62 -82.18 27.35
CA ILE A 403 64.55 -83.34 26.46
C ILE A 403 65.88 -84.05 26.38
N TYR A 404 67.00 -83.30 26.27
CA TYR A 404 68.31 -83.85 26.26
C TYR A 404 68.64 -84.58 27.55
N ASN A 405 68.34 -83.99 28.70
CA ASN A 405 68.61 -84.54 29.99
C ASN A 405 67.84 -85.88 30.19
N VAL A 406 66.59 -85.96 29.69
CA VAL A 406 65.79 -87.17 29.75
C VAL A 406 66.42 -88.28 28.86
N LEU A 407 66.76 -87.91 27.61
CA LEU A 407 67.46 -88.82 26.67
C LEU A 407 68.76 -89.35 27.21
N GLU A 408 69.57 -88.45 27.80
CA GLU A 408 70.85 -88.80 28.43
C GLU A 408 70.61 -89.75 29.65
N ALA A 409 69.61 -89.47 30.44
CA ALA A 409 69.26 -90.42 31.56
C ALA A 409 68.79 -91.83 31.06
N VAL A 410 68.02 -91.88 29.97
CA VAL A 410 67.66 -93.14 29.36
C VAL A 410 68.82 -93.83 28.72
N LYS A 411 69.77 -93.15 28.08
CA LYS A 411 71.00 -93.67 27.53
C LYS A 411 71.86 -94.31 28.68
N MET A 412 72.07 -93.60 29.78
CA MET A 412 72.81 -94.10 30.94
C MET A 412 72.11 -95.34 31.51
N MET A 413 70.77 -95.38 31.58
CA MET A 413 70.08 -96.55 32.05
C MET A 413 70.20 -97.77 31.13
N ALA A 414 70.23 -97.57 29.83
CA ALA A 414 70.51 -98.55 28.82
C ALA A 414 71.94 -99.10 28.91
N GLU A 415 72.95 -98.25 29.07
CA GLU A 415 74.30 -98.62 29.24
C GLU A 415 74.57 -99.44 30.53
N ILE A 416 73.94 -99.05 31.67
CA ILE A 416 74.03 -99.78 32.93
C ILE A 416 73.50 -101.22 32.81
N LYS A 417 72.50 -101.42 31.88
CA LYS A 417 71.94 -102.73 31.63
C LYS A 417 72.62 -103.49 30.47
N GLU A 418 73.74 -102.97 29.96
CA GLU A 418 74.48 -103.51 28.86
C GLU A 418 73.68 -103.66 27.58
N GLU A 419 72.53 -102.81 27.41
CA GLU A 419 71.66 -102.76 26.20
C GLU A 419 72.17 -101.68 25.24
N TYR A 420 73.30 -101.97 24.56
CA TYR A 420 73.98 -101.00 23.70
C TYR A 420 73.18 -100.55 22.48
N GLU A 421 72.30 -101.40 21.90
CA GLU A 421 71.43 -101.10 20.78
C GLU A 421 70.43 -100.01 21.22
N ILE A 422 69.97 -100.03 22.44
CA ILE A 422 69.02 -98.98 22.94
C ILE A 422 69.84 -97.65 23.18
N SER A 423 71.02 -97.77 23.74
CA SER A 423 71.90 -96.58 23.94
C SER A 423 72.20 -95.89 22.64
N ASP A 424 72.55 -96.64 21.60
CA ASP A 424 72.79 -96.08 20.25
C ASP A 424 71.51 -95.45 19.65
N SER A 425 70.34 -96.08 19.77
CA SER A 425 69.11 -95.54 19.26
C SER A 425 68.71 -94.27 20.00
N VAL A 426 68.86 -94.15 21.30
CA VAL A 426 68.57 -92.96 22.07
C VAL A 426 69.61 -91.86 21.77
N THR A 427 70.86 -92.22 21.48
CA THR A 427 71.84 -91.26 21.03
C THR A 427 71.46 -90.65 19.68
N ALA A 428 71.16 -91.49 18.70
CA ALA A 428 70.69 -91.10 17.41
C ALA A 428 69.43 -90.21 17.50
N LEU A 429 68.45 -90.56 18.38
CA LEU A 429 67.22 -89.72 18.61
C LEU A 429 67.60 -88.35 19.25
N GLY A 430 68.58 -88.33 20.17
CA GLY A 430 69.10 -87.06 20.74
C GLY A 430 69.74 -86.16 19.71
N GLU A 431 70.51 -86.74 18.80
CA GLU A 431 71.17 -86.00 17.71
C GLU A 431 70.08 -85.48 16.71
N LEU A 432 69.11 -86.28 16.36
CA LEU A 432 67.91 -85.88 15.55
C LEU A 432 67.15 -84.69 16.16
N LEU A 433 66.87 -84.79 17.43
CA LEU A 433 66.14 -83.71 18.15
C LEU A 433 67.04 -82.47 18.26
N ARG A 434 68.34 -82.61 18.46
CA ARG A 434 69.33 -81.50 18.48
C ARG A 434 69.38 -80.78 17.16
N TYR A 435 69.29 -81.49 16.08
CA TYR A 435 69.20 -80.92 14.76
C TYR A 435 67.94 -80.20 14.51
N GLY A 436 66.80 -80.81 14.79
CA GLY A 436 65.45 -80.21 14.62
C GLY A 436 65.21 -78.95 15.49
N MET A 437 65.77 -78.88 16.67
CA MET A 437 65.65 -77.73 17.58
C MET A 437 66.72 -76.66 17.39
N LYS A 438 67.85 -76.91 16.69
CA LYS A 438 68.84 -75.93 16.30
C LYS A 438 68.49 -75.13 15.08
N TRP A 439 67.39 -75.46 14.40
CA TRP A 439 66.98 -74.70 13.24
C TRP A 439 66.38 -73.33 13.64
N THR A 440 67.31 -72.41 13.94
CA THR A 440 66.97 -71.02 14.23
C THR A 440 67.21 -70.11 13.00
N SER A 441 67.77 -70.63 11.89
CA SER A 441 67.94 -69.91 10.62
C SER A 441 67.35 -70.70 9.46
N SER A 442 66.70 -70.00 8.56
CA SER A 442 65.99 -70.57 7.41
C SER A 442 66.86 -71.13 6.31
N ASP A 443 68.19 -70.93 6.38
CA ASP A 443 69.12 -71.32 5.33
C ASP A 443 70.14 -72.29 5.86
N VAL A 444 70.12 -73.55 5.40
CA VAL A 444 71.06 -74.60 5.66
C VAL A 444 71.72 -74.96 4.32
N THR A 445 73.05 -75.13 4.32
CA THR A 445 73.75 -75.50 3.12
C THR A 445 73.51 -76.98 2.77
N ILE A 446 73.47 -77.31 1.49
CA ILE A 446 73.32 -78.71 1.01
C ILE A 446 74.41 -79.62 1.52
N ARG A 447 75.59 -79.08 1.77
CA ARG A 447 76.74 -79.84 2.35
C ARG A 447 76.43 -80.26 3.77
N GLN A 448 75.86 -79.39 4.61
CA GLN A 448 75.43 -79.68 5.98
C GLN A 448 74.31 -80.73 6.05
N GLU A 449 73.33 -80.64 5.09
CA GLU A 449 72.24 -81.61 5.00
C GLU A 449 72.78 -83.00 4.56
N MET A 450 73.71 -83.03 3.60
CA MET A 450 74.39 -84.30 3.15
C MET A 450 75.27 -84.93 4.21
N GLU A 451 75.91 -84.17 5.00
CA GLU A 451 76.78 -84.67 6.14
C GLU A 451 75.88 -85.27 7.23
N TYR A 452 74.72 -84.69 7.45
CA TYR A 452 73.71 -85.18 8.40
C TYR A 452 73.06 -86.51 7.98
N ILE A 453 72.76 -86.69 6.72
CA ILE A 453 72.18 -87.93 6.16
C ILE A 453 73.23 -89.10 6.15
N LYS A 454 74.56 -88.87 6.20
CA LYS A 454 75.60 -89.83 6.25
C LYS A 454 75.92 -90.43 7.64
N ASN A 455 75.58 -89.70 8.64
CA ASN A 455 75.65 -90.15 10.04
C ASN A 455 74.35 -90.84 10.48
#